data_94cfd55ef0ea78ad308ff3e32b777be2
#
_entry.id   94cfd55ef0ea78ad308ff3e32b777be2
#
_cell.length_a   1.000
_cell.length_b   1.000
_cell.length_c   1.000
_cell.angle_alpha   90.00
_cell.angle_beta   90.00
_cell.angle_gamma   90.00
#
_symmetry.space_group_name_H-M   'P 1'
#
loop_
_entity.id
_entity.type
_entity.pdbx_description
1 polymer ?
#
loop_
_entity_poly.entity_id
_entity_poly.type
_entity_poly.pdbx_seq_one_letter_code
_entity_poly.pdbx_strand_id
1 'polypeptide(L)'
;MVRQVSTVLLIAAMAGGIYFFLNYKVQTQYENGKPAYWRIVPKRSRAAGLGGSADSSGGQPLPTIRIATFQLGRLDEAKLANPRVSDVLVRLFPRFELVAVQGVRGKNQGVLLRLVEQINAASGRSYDFATCPTQQRDGLEHYSAFVFDRQRIDVDRSTVHFVEDRLGRFRIKPLAGSFRVRGPEPAEAFTFTLINVETDPDRTAAELDLWAEAYRAVRDDGRGEDDIILLGDLASDDQHLGQLGRLLGVTALLSGMPTTTRGTHLLDNILLDRRATSEFTGRVEVLDMMREFELTMPGASEVSEHLPVWAEFSVYEGGQAGHVMPNAN
;
A
#
# COMPACT_ATOMS: atom_id res chain seq x y z
N MET A 1 17.01 45.71 10.30
CA MET A 1 16.41 44.59 9.57
C MET A 1 17.05 43.23 9.88
N VAL A 2 18.38 43.10 9.93
CA VAL A 2 19.09 41.82 10.19
C VAL A 2 18.74 41.18 11.54
N ARG A 3 18.54 41.96 12.61
CA ARG A 3 18.23 41.43 13.97
C ARG A 3 16.83 40.77 14.06
N GLN A 4 15.84 41.22 13.32
CA GLN A 4 14.48 40.65 13.37
C GLN A 4 14.41 39.32 12.61
N VAL A 5 15.15 39.17 11.51
CA VAL A 5 15.21 37.93 10.72
C VAL A 5 15.84 36.80 11.53
N SER A 6 16.92 37.10 12.30
CA SER A 6 17.57 36.11 13.17
C SER A 6 16.65 35.60 14.29
N THR A 7 15.82 36.47 14.86
CA THR A 7 14.90 36.10 15.93
C THR A 7 13.75 35.20 15.41
N VAL A 8 13.22 35.49 14.24
CA VAL A 8 12.15 34.67 13.60
C VAL A 8 12.71 33.28 13.23
N LEU A 9 13.90 33.21 12.67
CA LEU A 9 14.57 31.93 12.36
C LEU A 9 14.84 31.10 13.62
N LEU A 10 15.23 31.73 14.73
CA LEU A 10 15.49 31.05 16.01
C LEU A 10 14.18 30.50 16.60
N ILE A 11 13.09 31.26 16.54
CA ILE A 11 11.76 30.82 17.01
C ILE A 11 11.24 29.67 16.15
N ALA A 12 11.40 29.73 14.81
CA ALA A 12 11.02 28.65 13.91
C ALA A 12 11.83 27.37 14.17
N ALA A 13 13.14 27.48 14.39
CA ALA A 13 13.99 26.35 14.73
C ALA A 13 13.63 25.73 16.09
N MET A 14 13.31 26.55 17.09
CA MET A 14 12.86 26.06 18.40
C MET A 14 11.48 25.40 18.32
N ALA A 15 10.54 25.97 17.58
CA ALA A 15 9.22 25.39 17.36
C ALA A 15 9.33 24.04 16.61
N GLY A 16 10.16 23.95 15.58
CA GLY A 16 10.46 22.71 14.86
C GLY A 16 11.12 21.66 15.76
N GLY A 17 12.06 22.06 16.60
CA GLY A 17 12.70 21.19 17.58
C GLY A 17 11.72 20.67 18.65
N ILE A 18 10.84 21.52 19.16
CA ILE A 18 9.79 21.13 20.13
C ILE A 18 8.79 20.18 19.46
N TYR A 19 8.34 20.49 18.23
CA TYR A 19 7.44 19.62 17.47
C TYR A 19 8.06 18.24 17.25
N PHE A 20 9.33 18.19 16.86
CA PHE A 20 10.08 16.96 16.69
C PHE A 20 10.16 16.17 18.00
N PHE A 21 10.55 16.82 19.09
CA PHE A 21 10.67 16.17 20.41
C PHE A 21 9.34 15.65 20.95
N LEU A 22 8.23 16.30 20.64
CA LEU A 22 6.89 15.87 21.06
C LEU A 22 6.38 14.69 20.25
N ASN A 23 6.67 14.65 18.94
CA ASN A 23 6.06 13.68 18.02
C ASN A 23 6.97 12.52 17.62
N TYR A 24 8.29 12.66 17.79
CA TYR A 24 9.25 11.66 17.35
C TYR A 24 10.20 11.24 18.48
N LYS A 25 10.74 10.03 18.39
CA LYS A 25 11.83 9.53 19.21
C LYS A 25 12.93 8.95 18.34
N VAL A 26 14.18 9.13 18.77
CA VAL A 26 15.34 8.49 18.16
C VAL A 26 15.50 7.10 18.78
N GLN A 27 15.51 6.08 17.94
CA GLN A 27 15.87 4.71 18.33
C GLN A 27 17.26 4.40 17.79
N THR A 28 18.17 3.98 18.67
CA THR A 28 19.49 3.51 18.28
C THR A 28 19.44 2.00 18.10
N GLN A 29 19.80 1.53 16.93
CA GLN A 29 20.01 0.11 16.67
C GLN A 29 21.46 -0.25 16.94
N TYR A 30 21.69 -1.39 17.61
CA TYR A 30 23.01 -1.88 17.96
C TYR A 30 23.32 -3.15 17.17
N GLU A 31 24.49 -3.21 16.56
CA GLU A 31 25.02 -4.40 15.92
C GLU A 31 26.36 -4.76 16.59
N ASN A 32 26.47 -5.99 17.08
CA ASN A 32 27.63 -6.45 17.86
C ASN A 32 27.99 -5.56 19.07
N GLY A 33 26.97 -5.02 19.76
CA GLY A 33 27.16 -4.17 20.92
C GLY A 33 27.61 -2.72 20.62
N LYS A 34 27.70 -2.34 19.34
CA LYS A 34 28.02 -0.97 18.90
C LYS A 34 26.81 -0.33 18.21
N PRO A 35 26.58 0.98 18.40
CA PRO A 35 25.51 1.68 17.68
C PRO A 35 25.80 1.63 16.17
N ALA A 36 24.91 0.98 15.41
CA ALA A 36 25.05 0.81 13.96
C ALA A 36 24.38 1.94 13.17
N TYR A 37 23.16 2.31 13.56
CA TYR A 37 22.44 3.44 12.95
C TYR A 37 21.34 3.96 13.86
N TRP A 38 20.86 5.17 13.59
CA TRP A 38 19.78 5.82 14.32
C TRP A 38 18.55 5.92 13.45
N ARG A 39 17.40 5.67 14.04
CA ARG A 39 16.10 5.75 13.37
C ARG A 39 15.23 6.76 14.12
N ILE A 40 14.61 7.66 13.36
CA ILE A 40 13.61 8.57 13.88
C ILE A 40 12.26 7.88 13.71
N VAL A 41 11.55 7.61 14.79
CA VAL A 41 10.23 6.98 14.76
C VAL A 41 9.20 7.87 15.43
N PRO A 42 7.97 7.97 14.90
CA PRO A 42 6.91 8.72 15.55
C PRO A 42 6.64 8.16 16.96
N LYS A 43 6.44 9.04 17.93
CA LYS A 43 5.83 8.63 19.19
C LYS A 43 4.37 8.36 18.91
N ARG A 44 3.84 7.20 19.30
CA ARG A 44 2.40 6.95 19.23
C ARG A 44 1.68 8.11 19.92
N SER A 45 0.90 8.91 19.20
CA SER A 45 -0.01 9.85 19.81
C SER A 45 -1.04 9.04 20.59
N ARG A 46 -0.99 9.10 21.91
CA ARG A 46 -2.17 8.86 22.72
C ARG A 46 -3.14 9.95 22.28
N ALA A 47 -4.22 9.59 21.61
CA ALA A 47 -5.30 10.52 21.36
C ALA A 47 -5.67 11.14 22.69
N ALA A 48 -5.36 12.44 22.84
CA ALA A 48 -5.84 13.22 23.96
C ALA A 48 -7.35 13.32 23.77
N GLY A 49 -8.07 12.61 24.61
CA GLY A 49 -9.53 12.75 24.70
C GLY A 49 -9.86 14.18 25.07
N LEU A 50 -10.31 14.97 24.11
CA LEU A 50 -11.15 16.12 24.39
C LEU A 50 -12.51 15.57 24.78
N GLY A 51 -12.88 15.79 26.04
CA GLY A 51 -14.16 15.39 26.61
C GLY A 51 -15.33 15.98 25.84
N GLY A 52 -15.93 15.16 25.01
CA GLY A 52 -17.30 15.28 24.55
C GLY A 52 -18.07 14.16 25.22
N SER A 53 -19.20 14.49 25.80
CA SER A 53 -20.12 13.61 26.53
C SER A 53 -20.29 12.30 25.74
N ALA A 54 -19.87 11.19 26.33
CA ALA A 54 -20.08 9.85 25.80
C ALA A 54 -21.59 9.56 25.87
N ASP A 55 -22.25 9.59 24.73
CA ASP A 55 -23.40 8.72 24.50
C ASP A 55 -22.85 7.28 24.44
N SER A 56 -23.09 6.56 25.52
CA SER A 56 -22.72 5.16 25.67
C SER A 56 -23.71 4.26 24.90
N SER A 57 -23.69 4.32 23.60
CA SER A 57 -24.08 3.20 22.75
C SER A 57 -22.81 2.39 22.47
N GLY A 58 -22.59 1.30 23.22
CA GLY A 58 -21.47 0.39 23.06
C GLY A 58 -21.55 -0.34 21.70
N GLY A 59 -21.25 0.37 20.61
CA GLY A 59 -21.09 -0.19 19.30
C GLY A 59 -19.76 -0.97 19.28
N GLN A 60 -19.79 -2.25 18.91
CA GLN A 60 -18.58 -2.98 18.53
C GLN A 60 -17.89 -2.20 17.40
N PRO A 61 -16.55 -2.13 17.40
CA PRO A 61 -15.82 -1.53 16.27
C PRO A 61 -16.32 -2.16 14.97
N LEU A 62 -16.67 -1.34 13.99
CA LEU A 62 -17.09 -1.84 12.69
C LEU A 62 -15.99 -2.73 12.12
N PRO A 63 -16.33 -3.89 11.55
CA PRO A 63 -15.33 -4.78 10.96
C PRO A 63 -14.62 -4.06 9.81
N THR A 64 -13.32 -4.27 9.72
CA THR A 64 -12.45 -3.63 8.75
C THR A 64 -11.68 -4.67 7.93
N ILE A 65 -11.14 -4.22 6.81
CA ILE A 65 -10.14 -4.94 6.00
C ILE A 65 -8.87 -4.09 5.88
N ARG A 66 -7.75 -4.76 5.61
CA ARG A 66 -6.48 -4.13 5.30
C ARG A 66 -6.09 -4.44 3.87
N ILE A 67 -5.89 -3.39 3.09
CA ILE A 67 -5.38 -3.46 1.72
C ILE A 67 -3.94 -2.99 1.76
N ALA A 68 -3.03 -3.78 1.21
CA ALA A 68 -1.60 -3.48 1.20
C ALA A 68 -1.03 -3.43 -0.22
N THR A 69 0.08 -2.73 -0.37
CA THR A 69 0.99 -2.85 -1.51
C THR A 69 2.34 -3.34 -1.04
N PHE A 70 2.98 -4.19 -1.82
CA PHE A 70 4.30 -4.73 -1.49
C PHE A 70 5.12 -5.03 -2.73
N GLN A 71 6.17 -4.22 -2.95
CA GLN A 71 7.19 -4.49 -3.96
C GLN A 71 8.12 -5.60 -3.45
N LEU A 72 8.10 -6.75 -4.13
CA LEU A 72 8.85 -7.95 -3.74
C LEU A 72 10.29 -7.98 -4.32
N GLY A 73 10.67 -6.90 -5.02
CA GLY A 73 11.96 -6.77 -5.69
C GLY A 73 12.05 -7.71 -6.88
N ARG A 74 12.63 -8.89 -6.69
CA ARG A 74 12.68 -9.95 -7.69
C ARG A 74 12.25 -11.26 -7.04
N LEU A 75 10.94 -11.44 -6.87
CA LEU A 75 10.42 -12.71 -6.38
C LEU A 75 10.39 -13.71 -7.54
N ASP A 76 11.38 -14.58 -7.60
CA ASP A 76 11.45 -15.72 -8.50
C ASP A 76 11.43 -17.04 -7.71
N GLU A 77 11.51 -18.16 -8.44
CA GLU A 77 11.52 -19.50 -7.87
C GLU A 77 12.64 -19.71 -6.84
N ALA A 78 13.84 -19.20 -7.13
CA ALA A 78 14.99 -19.36 -6.26
C ALA A 78 14.83 -18.57 -4.97
N LYS A 79 14.31 -17.33 -5.07
CA LYS A 79 14.03 -16.50 -3.90
C LYS A 79 12.91 -17.08 -3.05
N LEU A 80 11.83 -17.56 -3.66
CA LEU A 80 10.72 -18.20 -2.93
C LEU A 80 11.14 -19.54 -2.28
N ALA A 81 12.09 -20.27 -2.88
CA ALA A 81 12.65 -21.50 -2.31
C ALA A 81 13.59 -21.24 -1.12
N ASN A 82 14.03 -19.99 -0.89
CA ASN A 82 14.82 -19.66 0.30
C ASN A 82 13.92 -19.72 1.56
N PRO A 83 14.20 -20.64 2.53
CA PRO A 83 13.34 -20.81 3.70
C PRO A 83 13.19 -19.56 4.56
N ARG A 84 14.21 -18.70 4.62
CA ARG A 84 14.16 -17.44 5.37
C ARG A 84 13.17 -16.45 4.75
N VAL A 85 13.15 -16.38 3.43
CA VAL A 85 12.23 -15.50 2.69
C VAL A 85 10.82 -16.04 2.76
N SER A 86 10.63 -17.34 2.44
CA SER A 86 9.30 -17.96 2.45
C SER A 86 8.64 -17.92 3.82
N ASP A 87 9.40 -18.17 4.92
CA ASP A 87 8.89 -18.08 6.29
C ASP A 87 8.37 -16.68 6.62
N VAL A 88 9.06 -15.63 6.20
CA VAL A 88 8.59 -14.26 6.38
C VAL A 88 7.33 -14.00 5.55
N LEU A 89 7.33 -14.38 4.27
CA LEU A 89 6.19 -14.14 3.39
C LEU A 89 4.92 -14.85 3.89
N VAL A 90 4.99 -16.12 4.28
CA VAL A 90 3.81 -16.87 4.76
C VAL A 90 3.23 -16.32 6.08
N ARG A 91 4.03 -15.62 6.87
CA ARG A 91 3.57 -14.94 8.09
C ARG A 91 3.13 -13.49 7.84
N LEU A 92 3.63 -12.86 6.77
CA LEU A 92 3.32 -11.48 6.41
C LEU A 92 1.97 -11.36 5.72
N PHE A 93 1.73 -12.15 4.66
CA PHE A 93 0.50 -12.05 3.87
C PHE A 93 -0.78 -12.18 4.69
N PRO A 94 -0.90 -13.11 5.68
CA PRO A 94 -2.12 -13.25 6.49
C PRO A 94 -2.47 -12.05 7.37
N ARG A 95 -1.66 -11.02 7.39
CA ARG A 95 -1.96 -9.75 8.08
C ARG A 95 -2.88 -8.84 7.29
N PHE A 96 -3.11 -9.14 6.02
CA PHE A 96 -3.87 -8.33 5.08
C PHE A 96 -4.93 -9.16 4.37
N GLU A 97 -6.05 -8.59 4.09
CA GLU A 97 -7.10 -9.24 3.30
C GLU A 97 -6.80 -9.21 1.79
N LEU A 98 -6.07 -8.19 1.34
CA LEU A 98 -5.60 -8.06 -0.03
C LEU A 98 -4.22 -7.39 -0.09
N VAL A 99 -3.32 -7.92 -0.91
CA VAL A 99 -2.00 -7.34 -1.19
C VAL A 99 -1.81 -7.19 -2.70
N ALA A 100 -1.61 -5.97 -3.14
CA ALA A 100 -1.10 -5.70 -4.48
C ALA A 100 0.41 -5.94 -4.49
N VAL A 101 0.87 -6.91 -5.26
CA VAL A 101 2.29 -7.27 -5.31
C VAL A 101 2.90 -6.86 -6.63
N GLN A 102 4.14 -6.40 -6.58
CA GLN A 102 4.98 -6.02 -7.71
C GLN A 102 6.29 -6.82 -7.66
N GLY A 103 7.04 -6.82 -8.77
CA GLY A 103 8.37 -7.43 -8.84
C GLY A 103 8.38 -8.96 -8.84
N VAL A 104 7.29 -9.62 -9.20
CA VAL A 104 7.27 -11.08 -9.37
C VAL A 104 7.84 -11.46 -10.73
N ARG A 105 8.71 -12.45 -10.77
CA ARG A 105 9.35 -12.95 -12.00
C ARG A 105 9.27 -14.47 -12.10
N GLY A 106 8.90 -14.98 -13.25
CA GLY A 106 8.80 -16.41 -13.44
C GLY A 106 8.21 -16.79 -14.79
N LYS A 107 7.92 -18.08 -14.94
CA LYS A 107 7.21 -18.62 -16.09
C LYS A 107 5.84 -19.13 -15.64
N ASN A 108 4.81 -18.88 -16.44
CA ASN A 108 3.47 -19.47 -16.27
C ASN A 108 2.84 -19.24 -14.88
N GLN A 109 3.12 -18.11 -14.23
CA GLN A 109 2.57 -17.79 -12.90
C GLN A 109 2.91 -18.78 -11.77
N GLY A 110 3.83 -19.72 -12.00
CA GLY A 110 4.16 -20.78 -11.05
C GLY A 110 4.66 -20.28 -9.70
N VAL A 111 5.38 -19.16 -9.69
CA VAL A 111 5.84 -18.51 -8.45
C VAL A 111 4.68 -18.02 -7.60
N LEU A 112 3.65 -17.36 -8.22
CA LEU A 112 2.46 -16.90 -7.51
C LEU A 112 1.65 -18.07 -6.97
N LEU A 113 1.47 -19.13 -7.76
CA LEU A 113 0.76 -20.32 -7.33
C LEU A 113 1.42 -20.93 -6.09
N ARG A 114 2.74 -21.13 -6.14
CA ARG A 114 3.49 -21.68 -4.99
C ARG A 114 3.45 -20.76 -3.77
N LEU A 115 3.58 -19.46 -3.96
CA LEU A 115 3.46 -18.49 -2.87
C LEU A 115 2.12 -18.65 -2.16
N VAL A 116 1.02 -18.68 -2.91
CA VAL A 116 -0.33 -18.82 -2.37
C VAL A 116 -0.54 -20.18 -1.68
N GLU A 117 -0.02 -21.26 -2.27
CA GLU A 117 -0.05 -22.59 -1.66
C GLU A 117 0.68 -22.61 -0.30
N GLN A 118 1.88 -22.00 -0.22
CA GLN A 118 2.64 -21.90 1.02
C GLN A 118 1.92 -21.04 2.08
N ILE A 119 1.34 -19.90 1.67
CA ILE A 119 0.54 -19.05 2.56
C ILE A 119 -0.64 -19.84 3.13
N ASN A 120 -1.39 -20.55 2.29
CA ASN A 120 -2.56 -21.33 2.70
C ASN A 120 -2.18 -22.47 3.64
N ALA A 121 -1.11 -23.20 3.32
CA ALA A 121 -0.60 -24.28 4.15
C ALA A 121 -0.17 -23.80 5.54
N ALA A 122 0.47 -22.63 5.63
CA ALA A 122 0.97 -22.10 6.88
C ALA A 122 -0.10 -21.40 7.72
N SER A 123 -1.07 -20.72 7.10
CA SER A 123 -2.04 -19.87 7.79
C SER A 123 -3.39 -20.55 8.03
N GLY A 124 -3.71 -21.62 7.30
CA GLY A 124 -5.04 -22.23 7.26
C GLY A 124 -6.11 -21.34 6.61
N ARG A 125 -5.72 -20.23 5.98
CA ARG A 125 -6.61 -19.33 5.23
C ARG A 125 -6.80 -19.81 3.78
N SER A 126 -7.61 -19.08 3.01
CA SER A 126 -7.95 -19.42 1.62
C SER A 126 -7.53 -18.33 0.66
N TYR A 127 -6.22 -18.04 0.61
CA TYR A 127 -5.68 -17.08 -0.34
C TYR A 127 -5.77 -17.60 -1.78
N ASP A 128 -5.91 -16.67 -2.69
CA ASP A 128 -5.85 -16.85 -4.13
C ASP A 128 -5.16 -15.64 -4.75
N PHE A 129 -4.94 -15.65 -6.05
CA PHE A 129 -4.38 -14.48 -6.74
C PHE A 129 -5.13 -14.18 -8.03
N ALA A 130 -5.03 -12.93 -8.47
CA ALA A 130 -5.51 -12.46 -9.76
C ALA A 130 -4.41 -11.66 -10.45
N THR A 131 -4.15 -11.98 -11.72
CA THR A 131 -3.18 -11.29 -12.58
C THR A 131 -3.59 -11.48 -14.03
N CYS A 132 -2.98 -10.72 -14.94
CA CYS A 132 -3.11 -10.90 -16.37
C CYS A 132 -1.99 -11.79 -16.94
N PRO A 133 -2.17 -12.35 -18.14
CA PRO A 133 -1.09 -12.98 -18.90
C PRO A 133 0.08 -12.02 -19.04
N THR A 134 1.27 -12.55 -18.87
CA THR A 134 2.50 -11.81 -18.64
C THR A 134 2.95 -10.91 -19.77
N GLN A 135 3.67 -9.87 -19.38
CA GLN A 135 4.52 -9.11 -20.27
C GLN A 135 5.92 -9.77 -20.29
N GLN A 136 6.32 -10.27 -21.44
CA GLN A 136 7.70 -10.75 -21.60
C GLN A 136 8.66 -9.57 -21.69
N ARG A 137 9.70 -9.61 -20.84
CA ARG A 137 10.77 -8.66 -20.87
C ARG A 137 12.08 -9.38 -20.60
N ASP A 138 13.06 -9.18 -21.47
CA ASP A 138 14.39 -9.83 -21.39
C ASP A 138 14.32 -11.37 -21.25
N GLY A 139 13.30 -12.00 -21.87
CA GLY A 139 13.09 -13.45 -21.81
C GLY A 139 12.52 -13.97 -20.50
N LEU A 140 12.20 -13.09 -19.55
CA LEU A 140 11.50 -13.40 -18.30
C LEU A 140 10.14 -12.69 -18.27
N GLU A 141 9.18 -13.37 -17.70
CA GLU A 141 7.86 -12.83 -17.47
C GLU A 141 7.87 -12.01 -16.17
N HIS A 142 7.42 -10.77 -16.26
CA HIS A 142 7.20 -9.86 -15.16
C HIS A 142 5.73 -9.82 -14.79
N TYR A 143 5.41 -9.92 -13.50
CA TYR A 143 4.04 -9.91 -13.03
C TYR A 143 3.84 -8.85 -11.96
N SER A 144 2.75 -8.11 -12.09
CA SER A 144 2.03 -7.55 -10.95
C SER A 144 0.81 -8.42 -10.69
N ALA A 145 0.40 -8.59 -9.44
CA ALA A 145 -0.74 -9.41 -9.10
C ALA A 145 -1.47 -8.84 -7.86
N PHE A 146 -2.69 -9.30 -7.67
CA PHE A 146 -3.43 -9.15 -6.43
C PHE A 146 -3.48 -10.50 -5.73
N VAL A 147 -2.99 -10.58 -4.49
CA VAL A 147 -3.07 -11.77 -3.63
C VAL A 147 -4.07 -11.47 -2.53
N PHE A 148 -5.12 -12.27 -2.39
CA PHE A 148 -6.24 -11.93 -1.51
C PHE A 148 -6.84 -13.17 -0.82
N ASP A 149 -7.41 -12.96 0.37
CA ASP A 149 -8.15 -13.98 1.11
C ASP A 149 -9.59 -14.10 0.53
N ARG A 150 -9.89 -15.21 -0.13
CA ARG A 150 -11.22 -15.48 -0.74
C ARG A 150 -12.36 -15.52 0.27
N GLN A 151 -12.08 -15.67 1.55
CA GLN A 151 -13.11 -15.62 2.58
C GLN A 151 -13.52 -14.19 2.91
N ARG A 152 -12.67 -13.20 2.56
CA ARG A 152 -12.86 -11.80 2.89
C ARG A 152 -13.06 -10.91 1.67
N ILE A 153 -12.52 -11.30 0.53
CA ILE A 153 -12.52 -10.52 -0.71
C ILE A 153 -13.07 -11.36 -1.85
N ASP A 154 -13.96 -10.77 -2.61
CA ASP A 154 -14.45 -11.26 -3.89
C ASP A 154 -13.80 -10.44 -5.02
N VAL A 155 -13.42 -11.08 -6.11
CA VAL A 155 -12.81 -10.43 -7.26
C VAL A 155 -13.66 -10.68 -8.49
N ASP A 156 -13.99 -9.62 -9.21
CA ASP A 156 -14.51 -9.77 -10.56
C ASP A 156 -13.34 -10.00 -11.53
N ARG A 157 -13.09 -11.27 -11.84
CA ARG A 157 -11.97 -11.67 -12.71
C ARG A 157 -12.08 -11.12 -14.14
N SER A 158 -13.28 -10.73 -14.58
CA SER A 158 -13.47 -10.12 -15.90
C SER A 158 -12.94 -8.69 -15.98
N THR A 159 -12.80 -8.03 -14.82
CA THR A 159 -12.26 -6.67 -14.69
C THR A 159 -10.74 -6.64 -14.50
N VAL A 160 -10.11 -7.80 -14.29
CA VAL A 160 -8.65 -7.87 -14.10
C VAL A 160 -7.97 -7.77 -15.46
N HIS A 161 -7.35 -6.63 -15.70
CA HIS A 161 -6.71 -6.33 -16.99
C HIS A 161 -5.55 -5.35 -16.82
N PHE A 162 -4.64 -5.33 -17.81
CA PHE A 162 -3.70 -4.23 -17.91
C PHE A 162 -4.39 -2.99 -18.47
N VAL A 163 -4.18 -1.85 -17.84
CA VAL A 163 -4.67 -0.57 -18.38
C VAL A 163 -4.11 -0.38 -19.79
N GLU A 164 -4.97 0.06 -20.71
CA GLU A 164 -4.62 0.17 -22.11
C GLU A 164 -3.47 1.17 -22.34
N ASP A 165 -2.47 0.74 -23.06
CA ASP A 165 -1.32 1.55 -23.48
C ASP A 165 -1.05 1.35 -24.98
N ARG A 166 -1.83 2.06 -25.80
CA ARG A 166 -1.73 1.97 -27.27
C ARG A 166 -0.38 2.43 -27.81
N LEU A 167 0.32 3.26 -27.06
CA LEU A 167 1.60 3.85 -27.49
C LEU A 167 2.81 3.11 -26.92
N GLY A 168 2.61 2.10 -26.06
CA GLY A 168 3.69 1.36 -25.42
C GLY A 168 4.58 2.22 -24.52
N ARG A 169 4.00 3.22 -23.84
CA ARG A 169 4.73 4.18 -23.01
C ARG A 169 5.11 3.63 -21.64
N PHE A 170 4.29 2.73 -21.09
CA PHE A 170 4.59 2.06 -19.83
C PHE A 170 5.70 1.03 -20.01
N ARG A 171 6.64 1.04 -19.15
CA ARG A 171 7.63 -0.03 -19.07
C ARG A 171 7.03 -1.30 -18.44
N ILE A 172 6.28 -1.11 -17.35
CA ILE A 172 5.45 -2.14 -16.73
C ILE A 172 4.03 -1.58 -16.74
N LYS A 173 3.10 -2.28 -17.41
CA LYS A 173 1.71 -1.81 -17.50
C LYS A 173 1.03 -1.94 -16.16
N PRO A 174 0.24 -0.93 -15.74
CA PRO A 174 -0.54 -1.02 -14.51
C PRO A 174 -1.60 -2.11 -14.64
N LEU A 175 -1.77 -2.89 -13.56
CA LEU A 175 -2.79 -3.91 -13.45
C LEU A 175 -3.99 -3.34 -12.72
N ALA A 176 -5.16 -3.32 -13.35
CA ALA A 176 -6.41 -2.94 -12.71
C ALA A 176 -7.27 -4.16 -12.38
N GLY A 177 -8.14 -4.04 -11.38
CA GLY A 177 -9.11 -5.07 -11.01
C GLY A 177 -10.12 -4.55 -10.00
N SER A 178 -11.38 -5.00 -10.11
CA SER A 178 -12.47 -4.62 -9.21
C SER A 178 -12.77 -5.72 -8.20
N PHE A 179 -13.05 -5.29 -6.97
CA PHE A 179 -13.19 -6.14 -5.80
C PHE A 179 -14.41 -5.75 -4.99
N ARG A 180 -14.91 -6.69 -4.19
CA ARG A 180 -15.95 -6.46 -3.18
C ARG A 180 -15.57 -7.17 -1.88
N VAL A 181 -15.82 -6.53 -0.77
CA VAL A 181 -15.63 -7.13 0.55
C VAL A 181 -16.72 -8.17 0.81
N ARG A 182 -16.34 -9.29 1.41
CA ARG A 182 -17.27 -10.32 1.89
C ARG A 182 -17.58 -10.13 3.38
N GLY A 183 -18.79 -10.44 3.76
CA GLY A 183 -19.30 -10.37 5.13
C GLY A 183 -20.59 -9.60 5.23
N PRO A 184 -20.65 -8.33 4.79
CA PRO A 184 -21.91 -7.61 4.64
C PRO A 184 -22.82 -8.20 3.55
N GLU A 185 -24.08 -7.78 3.56
CA GLU A 185 -24.97 -8.01 2.41
C GLU A 185 -24.37 -7.38 1.16
N PRO A 186 -24.51 -8.00 -0.03
CA PRO A 186 -23.84 -7.55 -1.25
C PRO A 186 -24.10 -6.08 -1.63
N ALA A 187 -25.27 -5.52 -1.27
CA ALA A 187 -25.64 -4.13 -1.55
C ALA A 187 -25.06 -3.13 -0.55
N GLU A 188 -24.54 -3.61 0.58
CA GLU A 188 -23.93 -2.79 1.63
C GLU A 188 -22.41 -3.01 1.72
N ALA A 189 -21.88 -3.93 0.93
CA ALA A 189 -20.48 -4.30 0.98
C ALA A 189 -19.63 -3.30 0.21
N PHE A 190 -18.55 -2.85 0.82
CA PHE A 190 -17.55 -2.00 0.17
C PHE A 190 -17.06 -2.62 -1.14
N THR A 191 -17.22 -1.87 -2.23
CA THR A 191 -16.67 -2.17 -3.54
C THR A 191 -15.56 -1.19 -3.90
N PHE A 192 -14.58 -1.61 -4.67
CA PHE A 192 -13.47 -0.75 -5.05
C PHE A 192 -12.70 -1.30 -6.25
N THR A 193 -12.03 -0.42 -6.97
CA THR A 193 -11.13 -0.80 -8.05
C THR A 193 -9.69 -0.42 -7.68
N LEU A 194 -8.78 -1.39 -7.75
CA LEU A 194 -7.35 -1.20 -7.54
C LEU A 194 -6.61 -0.98 -8.84
N ILE A 195 -5.64 -0.06 -8.84
CA ILE A 195 -4.64 0.14 -9.89
C ILE A 195 -3.28 -0.14 -9.27
N ASN A 196 -2.72 -1.30 -9.57
CA ASN A 196 -1.42 -1.75 -9.09
C ASN A 196 -0.32 -1.27 -10.05
N VAL A 197 0.60 -0.47 -9.55
CA VAL A 197 1.66 0.19 -10.33
C VAL A 197 3.06 -0.20 -9.85
N GLU A 198 3.99 -0.26 -10.80
CA GLU A 198 5.42 -0.44 -10.55
C GLU A 198 6.17 0.51 -11.49
N THR A 199 6.85 1.51 -10.92
CA THR A 199 7.52 2.57 -11.68
C THR A 199 8.97 2.18 -11.97
N ASP A 200 9.42 2.44 -13.20
CA ASP A 200 10.83 2.35 -13.55
C ASP A 200 11.60 3.55 -12.95
N PRO A 201 12.56 3.33 -12.04
CA PRO A 201 13.29 4.43 -11.39
C PRO A 201 14.00 5.38 -12.38
N ASP A 202 14.41 4.86 -13.55
CA ASP A 202 15.06 5.67 -14.59
C ASP A 202 14.08 6.57 -15.36
N ARG A 203 12.77 6.39 -15.17
CA ARG A 203 11.71 7.09 -15.91
C ARG A 203 10.62 7.70 -15.01
N THR A 204 10.89 7.82 -13.73
CA THR A 204 9.90 8.18 -12.69
C THR A 204 9.00 9.35 -13.10
N ALA A 205 9.59 10.50 -13.51
CA ALA A 205 8.78 11.69 -13.84
C ALA A 205 7.80 11.44 -14.99
N ALA A 206 8.22 10.73 -16.03
CA ALA A 206 7.36 10.42 -17.18
C ALA A 206 6.26 9.39 -16.80
N GLU A 207 6.61 8.40 -16.00
CA GLU A 207 5.64 7.36 -15.59
C GLU A 207 4.63 7.87 -14.57
N LEU A 208 4.98 8.79 -13.66
CA LEU A 208 4.02 9.44 -12.77
C LEU A 208 2.93 10.21 -13.52
N ASP A 209 3.28 10.84 -14.65
CA ASP A 209 2.29 11.49 -15.50
C ASP A 209 1.38 10.48 -16.18
N LEU A 210 1.92 9.32 -16.60
CA LEU A 210 1.14 8.21 -17.15
C LEU A 210 0.23 7.54 -16.12
N TRP A 211 0.66 7.45 -14.84
CA TRP A 211 -0.22 6.96 -13.77
C TRP A 211 -1.42 7.87 -13.56
N ALA A 212 -1.27 9.17 -13.74
CA ALA A 212 -2.40 10.10 -13.72
C ALA A 212 -3.38 9.85 -14.88
N GLU A 213 -2.88 9.51 -16.07
CA GLU A 213 -3.73 9.13 -17.21
C GLU A 213 -4.44 7.80 -16.93
N ALA A 214 -3.71 6.79 -16.41
CA ALA A 214 -4.27 5.50 -16.05
C ALA A 214 -5.37 5.60 -14.98
N TYR A 215 -5.15 6.44 -13.95
CA TYR A 215 -6.15 6.69 -12.90
C TYR A 215 -7.44 7.27 -13.51
N ARG A 216 -7.33 8.29 -14.38
CA ARG A 216 -8.50 8.87 -15.06
C ARG A 216 -9.21 7.84 -15.94
N ALA A 217 -8.44 7.06 -16.70
CA ALA A 217 -9.00 6.05 -17.61
C ALA A 217 -9.81 4.98 -16.86
N VAL A 218 -9.36 4.57 -15.67
CA VAL A 218 -10.08 3.60 -14.83
C VAL A 218 -11.29 4.27 -14.16
N ARG A 219 -11.14 5.47 -13.60
CA ARG A 219 -12.22 6.19 -12.96
C ARG A 219 -13.38 6.50 -13.92
N ASP A 220 -13.04 6.87 -15.17
CA ASP A 220 -13.99 7.36 -16.17
C ASP A 220 -14.41 6.26 -17.15
N ASP A 221 -14.24 4.98 -16.81
CA ASP A 221 -14.49 3.83 -17.71
C ASP A 221 -15.99 3.50 -17.90
N GLY A 222 -16.87 4.19 -17.20
CA GLY A 222 -18.33 4.07 -17.31
C GLY A 222 -18.95 2.94 -16.48
N ARG A 223 -18.18 2.27 -15.61
CA ARG A 223 -18.69 1.24 -14.69
C ARG A 223 -19.39 1.82 -13.46
N GLY A 224 -19.18 3.09 -13.17
CA GLY A 224 -19.82 3.80 -12.05
C GLY A 224 -19.17 3.54 -10.69
N GLU A 225 -18.02 2.85 -10.65
CA GLU A 225 -17.21 2.68 -9.44
C GLU A 225 -16.40 3.96 -9.19
N ASP A 226 -16.56 4.58 -8.01
CA ASP A 226 -15.87 5.81 -7.64
C ASP A 226 -14.76 5.59 -6.60
N ASP A 227 -14.70 4.41 -5.99
CA ASP A 227 -13.65 3.98 -5.07
C ASP A 227 -12.41 3.47 -5.80
N ILE A 228 -11.69 4.40 -6.44
CA ILE A 228 -10.48 4.08 -7.18
C ILE A 228 -9.26 4.28 -6.28
N ILE A 229 -8.51 3.19 -6.07
CA ILE A 229 -7.31 3.17 -5.23
C ILE A 229 -6.09 2.82 -6.09
N LEU A 230 -5.17 3.76 -6.29
CA LEU A 230 -3.90 3.50 -6.92
C LEU A 230 -2.86 3.19 -5.84
N LEU A 231 -2.15 2.08 -5.99
CA LEU A 231 -1.16 1.65 -5.00
C LEU A 231 0.01 0.93 -5.67
N GLY A 232 1.20 1.06 -5.09
CA GLY A 232 2.40 0.42 -5.64
C GLY A 232 3.68 1.17 -5.34
N ASP A 233 4.73 0.75 -6.03
CA ASP A 233 6.01 1.43 -6.08
C ASP A 233 5.92 2.59 -7.07
N LEU A 234 5.97 3.81 -6.55
CA LEU A 234 5.94 5.04 -7.33
C LEU A 234 7.34 5.56 -7.68
N ALA A 235 8.40 4.97 -7.08
CA ALA A 235 9.77 5.44 -7.16
C ALA A 235 9.90 6.96 -6.83
N SER A 236 8.96 7.50 -6.04
CA SER A 236 8.86 8.92 -5.72
C SER A 236 8.20 9.12 -4.36
N ASP A 237 8.54 10.20 -3.68
CA ASP A 237 7.88 10.60 -2.44
C ASP A 237 6.54 11.34 -2.69
N ASP A 238 5.81 11.60 -1.61
CA ASP A 238 4.50 12.24 -1.63
C ASP A 238 4.51 13.70 -2.11
N GLN A 239 5.67 14.36 -2.14
CA GLN A 239 5.82 15.75 -2.59
C GLN A 239 6.12 15.86 -4.09
N HIS A 240 6.59 14.78 -4.74
CA HIS A 240 7.10 14.80 -6.10
C HIS A 240 6.30 13.89 -7.07
N LEU A 241 4.98 13.81 -6.87
CA LEU A 241 4.09 12.93 -7.65
C LEU A 241 3.71 13.45 -9.07
N GLY A 242 4.31 14.54 -9.56
CA GLY A 242 4.02 15.07 -10.90
C GLY A 242 2.54 15.36 -11.15
N GLN A 243 2.00 14.93 -12.29
CA GLN A 243 0.57 15.08 -12.61
C GLN A 243 -0.34 14.20 -11.73
N LEU A 244 0.16 13.08 -11.22
CA LEU A 244 -0.59 12.20 -10.31
C LEU A 244 -0.98 12.95 -9.03
N GLY A 245 -0.07 13.73 -8.44
CA GLY A 245 -0.33 14.55 -7.26
C GLY A 245 -1.19 15.80 -7.52
N ARG A 246 -1.51 16.09 -8.79
CA ARG A 246 -2.38 17.20 -9.19
C ARG A 246 -3.81 16.77 -9.53
N LEU A 247 -4.10 15.48 -9.45
CA LEU A 247 -5.46 14.99 -9.64
C LEU A 247 -6.38 15.53 -8.56
N LEU A 248 -7.49 16.14 -8.99
CA LEU A 248 -8.44 16.75 -8.05
C LEU A 248 -9.02 15.68 -7.10
N GLY A 249 -8.91 15.93 -5.81
CA GLY A 249 -9.40 15.03 -4.75
C GLY A 249 -8.41 13.93 -4.36
N VAL A 250 -7.54 13.49 -5.26
CA VAL A 250 -6.60 12.39 -5.02
C VAL A 250 -5.46 12.84 -4.10
N THR A 251 -5.19 12.05 -3.09
CA THR A 251 -4.12 12.30 -2.11
C THR A 251 -3.34 11.03 -1.82
N ALA A 252 -2.04 11.17 -1.61
CA ALA A 252 -1.21 10.12 -1.04
C ALA A 252 -1.55 9.95 0.44
N LEU A 253 -1.76 8.71 0.89
CA LEU A 253 -2.13 8.42 2.27
C LEU A 253 -0.92 8.45 3.20
N LEU A 254 0.25 8.06 2.72
CA LEU A 254 1.49 8.07 3.47
C LEU A 254 2.31 9.31 3.12
N SER A 255 2.77 10.05 4.14
CA SER A 255 3.57 11.27 3.97
C SER A 255 4.82 11.22 4.84
N GLY A 256 5.97 11.52 4.24
CA GLY A 256 7.27 11.69 4.92
C GLY A 256 7.80 10.45 5.65
N MET A 257 7.18 9.27 5.51
CA MET A 257 7.60 8.03 6.17
C MET A 257 8.31 7.12 5.16
N PRO A 258 9.59 6.76 5.40
CA PRO A 258 10.30 5.86 4.50
C PRO A 258 9.66 4.49 4.37
N THR A 259 9.60 3.99 3.13
CA THR A 259 9.10 2.65 2.79
C THR A 259 10.19 1.70 2.34
N THR A 260 11.43 2.16 2.20
CA THR A 260 12.56 1.28 1.95
C THR A 260 12.99 0.56 3.23
N THR A 261 13.43 -0.69 3.13
CA THR A 261 13.94 -1.48 4.26
C THR A 261 15.09 -0.80 4.99
N ARG A 262 15.90 -0.02 4.28
CA ARG A 262 16.96 0.81 4.87
C ARG A 262 16.45 2.06 5.58
N GLY A 263 15.17 2.40 5.45
CA GLY A 263 14.57 3.56 6.08
C GLY A 263 15.02 4.90 5.50
N THR A 264 15.39 4.95 4.20
CA THR A 264 16.00 6.14 3.57
C THR A 264 15.06 6.89 2.64
N HIS A 265 14.11 6.20 1.98
CA HIS A 265 13.25 6.78 0.97
C HIS A 265 11.79 6.35 1.15
N LEU A 266 10.88 7.25 0.83
CA LEU A 266 9.47 6.96 0.61
C LEU A 266 9.30 6.71 -0.90
N LEU A 267 9.03 5.47 -1.30
CA LEU A 267 8.89 5.07 -2.70
C LEU A 267 7.51 4.44 -2.98
N ASP A 268 6.93 3.80 -1.97
CA ASP A 268 5.67 3.08 -2.08
C ASP A 268 4.56 3.88 -1.42
N ASN A 269 3.38 3.93 -2.03
CA ASN A 269 2.24 4.67 -1.47
C ASN A 269 0.90 4.07 -1.90
N ILE A 270 -0.16 4.56 -1.28
CA ILE A 270 -1.56 4.32 -1.60
C ILE A 270 -2.20 5.69 -1.83
N LEU A 271 -2.82 5.88 -3.00
CA LEU A 271 -3.48 7.13 -3.39
C LEU A 271 -4.95 6.87 -3.68
N LEU A 272 -5.81 7.74 -3.17
CA LEU A 272 -7.25 7.70 -3.41
C LEU A 272 -7.86 9.10 -3.26
N ASP A 273 -9.09 9.27 -3.75
CA ASP A 273 -9.91 10.43 -3.43
C ASP A 273 -10.67 10.15 -2.13
N ARG A 274 -10.29 10.83 -1.04
CA ARG A 274 -10.91 10.64 0.29
C ARG A 274 -12.37 11.08 0.38
N ARG A 275 -12.91 11.72 -0.65
CA ARG A 275 -14.34 12.10 -0.69
C ARG A 275 -15.17 10.99 -1.31
N ALA A 276 -14.60 10.31 -2.31
CA ALA A 276 -15.18 9.12 -2.89
C ALA A 276 -15.01 7.95 -1.91
N THR A 277 -13.77 7.60 -1.56
CA THR A 277 -13.47 6.45 -0.68
C THR A 277 -13.63 6.84 0.80
N SER A 278 -14.89 6.96 1.22
CA SER A 278 -15.25 7.28 2.61
C SER A 278 -15.04 6.12 3.59
N GLU A 279 -14.82 4.92 3.07
CA GLU A 279 -14.49 3.67 3.79
C GLU A 279 -13.11 3.71 4.42
N PHE A 280 -12.22 4.58 3.93
CA PHE A 280 -10.90 4.74 4.52
C PHE A 280 -11.00 5.23 5.97
N THR A 281 -10.55 4.41 6.93
CA THR A 281 -10.66 4.68 8.37
C THR A 281 -9.71 5.78 8.87
N GLY A 282 -8.84 6.29 8.01
CA GLY A 282 -7.75 7.21 8.39
C GLY A 282 -6.47 6.51 8.84
N ARG A 283 -6.46 5.18 8.86
CA ARG A 283 -5.29 4.40 9.29
C ARG A 283 -4.48 3.90 8.10
N VAL A 284 -3.24 4.39 7.99
CA VAL A 284 -2.23 3.95 7.03
C VAL A 284 -0.92 3.74 7.78
N GLU A 285 -0.21 2.64 7.50
CA GLU A 285 1.04 2.32 8.18
C GLU A 285 2.01 1.59 7.22
N VAL A 286 3.29 1.66 7.56
CA VAL A 286 4.36 0.82 6.98
C VAL A 286 4.61 -0.35 7.92
N LEU A 287 4.57 -1.58 7.40
CA LEU A 287 4.92 -2.76 8.19
C LEU A 287 6.44 -2.90 8.25
N ASP A 288 7.01 -2.65 9.41
CA ASP A 288 8.43 -2.80 9.67
C ASP A 288 8.79 -4.29 9.83
N MET A 289 9.28 -4.91 8.74
CA MET A 289 9.63 -6.33 8.73
C MET A 289 10.72 -6.68 9.73
N MET A 290 11.68 -5.79 9.98
CA MET A 290 12.75 -6.05 10.95
C MET A 290 12.20 -6.20 12.36
N ARG A 291 11.29 -5.30 12.74
CA ARG A 291 10.66 -5.34 14.07
C ARG A 291 9.65 -6.48 14.19
N GLU A 292 8.87 -6.69 13.14
CA GLU A 292 7.72 -7.60 13.19
C GLU A 292 8.14 -9.08 13.16
N PHE A 293 9.24 -9.37 12.47
CA PHE A 293 9.76 -10.74 12.29
C PHE A 293 11.14 -10.94 12.92
N GLU A 294 11.60 -9.98 13.75
CA GLU A 294 12.90 -10.03 14.44
C GLU A 294 14.09 -10.22 13.48
N LEU A 295 14.02 -9.56 12.30
CA LEU A 295 15.04 -9.69 11.28
C LEU A 295 16.15 -8.66 11.46
N THR A 296 17.36 -9.05 11.07
CA THR A 296 18.43 -8.10 10.78
C THR A 296 18.13 -7.35 9.48
N MET A 297 18.77 -6.19 9.26
CA MET A 297 18.61 -5.45 8.01
C MET A 297 18.97 -6.30 6.77
N PRO A 298 20.08 -7.05 6.72
CA PRO A 298 20.36 -7.96 5.61
C PRO A 298 19.26 -9.00 5.41
N GLY A 299 18.74 -9.60 6.49
CA GLY A 299 17.65 -10.58 6.41
C GLY A 299 16.35 -9.98 5.88
N ALA A 300 16.01 -8.76 6.27
CA ALA A 300 14.84 -8.07 5.72
C ALA A 300 15.05 -7.68 4.25
N SER A 301 16.27 -7.25 3.86
CA SER A 301 16.61 -6.95 2.46
C SER A 301 16.62 -8.19 1.56
N GLU A 302 16.90 -9.40 2.11
CA GLU A 302 16.70 -10.65 1.37
C GLU A 302 15.25 -10.86 0.98
N VAL A 303 14.30 -10.45 1.85
CA VAL A 303 12.85 -10.49 1.53
C VAL A 303 12.49 -9.41 0.53
N SER A 304 12.80 -8.16 0.83
CA SER A 304 12.66 -7.03 -0.09
C SER A 304 13.44 -5.81 0.40
N GLU A 305 13.88 -4.95 -0.54
CA GLU A 305 14.38 -3.62 -0.23
C GLU A 305 13.24 -2.60 0.05
N HIS A 306 12.00 -3.01 -0.13
CA HIS A 306 10.78 -2.25 0.20
C HIS A 306 10.06 -2.85 1.40
N LEU A 307 9.29 -2.03 2.10
CA LEU A 307 8.42 -2.44 3.19
C LEU A 307 6.96 -2.38 2.73
N PRO A 308 6.11 -3.31 3.15
CA PRO A 308 4.68 -3.22 2.85
C PRO A 308 4.07 -1.94 3.40
N VAL A 309 3.31 -1.24 2.57
CA VAL A 309 2.43 -0.13 2.96
C VAL A 309 1.00 -0.63 2.95
N TRP A 310 0.23 -0.35 3.99
CA TRP A 310 -1.15 -0.79 4.07
C TRP A 310 -2.06 0.28 4.63
N ALA A 311 -3.31 0.24 4.20
CA ALA A 311 -4.38 1.10 4.70
C ALA A 311 -5.58 0.25 5.15
N GLU A 312 -6.35 0.80 6.10
CA GLU A 312 -7.52 0.14 6.68
C GLU A 312 -8.80 0.78 6.18
N PHE A 313 -9.75 -0.08 5.78
CA PHE A 313 -11.03 0.33 5.23
C PHE A 313 -12.17 -0.34 5.98
N SER A 314 -13.32 0.33 6.10
CA SER A 314 -14.58 -0.29 6.52
C SER A 314 -14.97 -1.41 5.55
N VAL A 315 -15.66 -2.43 6.05
CA VAL A 315 -16.25 -3.46 5.17
C VAL A 315 -17.57 -2.99 4.53
N TYR A 316 -18.12 -1.88 5.01
CA TYR A 316 -19.40 -1.33 4.57
C TYR A 316 -19.20 -0.14 3.66
N GLU A 317 -20.01 -0.08 2.61
CA GLU A 317 -20.13 1.04 1.71
C GLU A 317 -20.51 2.32 2.48
N GLY A 318 -19.96 3.48 2.12
CA GLY A 318 -20.15 4.73 2.84
C GLY A 318 -19.57 4.72 4.27
N GLY A 319 -18.74 3.72 4.61
CA GLY A 319 -18.12 3.59 5.92
C GLY A 319 -19.05 3.21 7.06
N GLN A 320 -20.33 2.91 6.80
CA GLN A 320 -21.35 2.66 7.81
C GLN A 320 -22.28 1.52 7.38
N ALA A 321 -22.68 0.67 8.35
CA ALA A 321 -23.69 -0.35 8.09
C ALA A 321 -25.05 0.28 7.72
N GLY A 322 -25.75 -0.29 6.75
CA GLY A 322 -27.05 0.20 6.28
C GLY A 322 -26.97 1.28 5.20
N HIS A 323 -25.78 1.64 4.74
CA HIS A 323 -25.61 2.49 3.56
C HIS A 323 -25.68 1.63 2.29
N VAL A 324 -26.59 1.96 1.39
CA VAL A 324 -26.78 1.25 0.11
C VAL A 324 -26.38 2.21 -1.01
N MET A 325 -25.56 1.75 -1.94
CA MET A 325 -25.22 2.52 -3.14
C MET A 325 -26.49 2.97 -3.86
N PRO A 326 -26.61 4.24 -4.25
CA PRO A 326 -27.67 4.66 -5.16
C PRO A 326 -27.50 3.90 -6.47
N ASN A 327 -28.55 3.15 -6.87
CA ASN A 327 -28.55 2.44 -8.14
C ASN A 327 -28.13 3.40 -9.26
N ALA A 328 -27.05 3.11 -9.96
CA ALA A 328 -26.70 3.78 -11.21
C ALA A 328 -27.81 3.50 -12.20
N ASN A 329 -28.65 4.53 -12.48
CA ASN A 329 -29.69 4.51 -13.53
C ASN A 329 -29.05 4.72 -14.88
#